data_8359bb19746819cbb00531d5e2fcb0b6
#
_entry.id   8359bb19746819cbb00531d5e2fcb0b6
#
_cell.length_a   1.000
_cell.length_b   1.000
_cell.length_c   1.000
_cell.angle_alpha   90.00
_cell.angle_beta   90.00
_cell.angle_gamma   90.00
#
_symmetry.space_group_name_H-M   'P 1'
#
loop_
_entity.id
_entity.type
_entity.pdbx_description
1 polymer ?
#
loop_
_entity_poly.entity_id
_entity_poly.type
_entity_poly.pdbx_seq_one_letter_code
_entity_poly.pdbx_strand_id
1 'polypeptide(L)'
;MGNYILIDGDQANFIPAFTPAIVVTKPGKLAGSGPATLNGKKLCVDGDESKVEVPGCMYTTPQYSIPGTGTLKIAKLAANQKAKKTQTGGKLVLLKGLLFTAKFEVQSPAKQPPPGPGSPIPDPTTQYSGQGMFITTNMLFKGV
;
A
#
# COMPACT_ATOMS: atom_id res chain seq x y z
N MET A 1 4.09 22.49 11.32
CA MET A 1 2.73 22.17 10.92
C MET A 1 2.58 20.67 10.83
N GLY A 2 1.44 20.15 11.25
CA GLY A 2 1.20 18.73 11.27
C GLY A 2 0.41 18.22 10.08
N ASN A 3 0.32 16.92 9.99
CA ASN A 3 -0.55 16.21 9.06
C ASN A 3 -1.66 15.50 9.85
N TYR A 4 -2.74 15.17 9.17
CA TYR A 4 -3.82 14.42 9.82
C TYR A 4 -3.36 13.04 10.26
N ILE A 5 -3.76 12.67 11.48
CA ILE A 5 -3.42 11.36 12.06
C ILE A 5 -4.34 10.30 11.43
N LEU A 6 -3.75 9.19 11.01
CA LEU A 6 -4.51 8.06 10.49
C LEU A 6 -5.18 7.29 11.63
N ILE A 7 -6.40 6.84 11.38
CA ILE A 7 -7.22 6.11 12.35
C ILE A 7 -7.65 4.76 11.77
N ASP A 8 -8.12 3.88 12.64
CA ASP A 8 -8.58 2.55 12.24
C ASP A 8 -9.65 2.63 11.16
N GLY A 9 -9.49 1.82 10.12
CA GLY A 9 -10.41 1.80 8.97
C GLY A 9 -10.04 2.77 7.84
N ASP A 10 -9.03 3.62 8.02
CA ASP A 10 -8.55 4.49 6.95
C ASP A 10 -7.98 3.65 5.81
N GLN A 11 -7.99 4.22 4.60
CA GLN A 11 -7.64 3.49 3.40
C GLN A 11 -6.24 3.82 2.91
N ALA A 12 -5.59 2.80 2.36
CA ALA A 12 -4.37 2.93 1.59
C ALA A 12 -4.73 2.72 0.11
N ASN A 13 -4.68 3.79 -0.67
CA ASN A 13 -4.98 3.73 -2.10
C ASN A 13 -3.68 3.66 -2.90
N PHE A 14 -3.54 2.57 -3.66
CA PHE A 14 -2.36 2.33 -4.48
C PHE A 14 -2.55 2.93 -5.86
N ILE A 15 -1.50 3.56 -6.38
CA ILE A 15 -1.49 4.08 -7.75
C ILE A 15 -1.20 2.91 -8.69
N PRO A 16 -1.97 2.73 -9.81
CA PRO A 16 -1.81 1.56 -10.68
C PRO A 16 -0.45 1.42 -11.37
N ALA A 17 0.31 2.49 -11.46
CA ALA A 17 1.58 2.47 -12.19
C ALA A 17 2.70 1.83 -11.36
N PHE A 18 3.04 0.61 -11.70
CA PHE A 18 4.19 -0.13 -11.14
C PHE A 18 5.18 -0.42 -12.27
N THR A 19 5.54 0.60 -13.01
CA THR A 19 6.30 0.55 -14.26
C THR A 19 7.40 -0.53 -14.27
N PRO A 20 7.44 -1.40 -15.29
CA PRO A 20 6.59 -1.42 -16.50
C PRO A 20 5.23 -2.09 -16.31
N ALA A 21 4.93 -2.59 -15.12
CA ALA A 21 3.67 -3.25 -14.84
C ALA A 21 2.53 -2.24 -14.59
N ILE A 22 1.33 -2.64 -14.95
CA ILE A 22 0.09 -1.96 -14.59
C ILE A 22 -0.71 -2.92 -13.73
N VAL A 23 -1.10 -2.46 -12.54
CA VAL A 23 -1.82 -3.26 -11.55
C VAL A 23 -3.24 -2.76 -11.43
N VAL A 24 -4.21 -3.69 -11.45
CA VAL A 24 -5.60 -3.37 -11.12
C VAL A 24 -5.68 -3.31 -9.59
N THR A 25 -5.57 -2.10 -9.05
CA THR A 25 -5.46 -1.91 -7.62
C THR A 25 -6.82 -1.96 -6.92
N LYS A 26 -6.80 -2.35 -5.66
CA LYS A 26 -7.93 -2.29 -4.75
C LYS A 26 -7.48 -1.53 -3.50
N PRO A 27 -8.39 -0.83 -2.79
CA PRO A 27 -8.00 -0.14 -1.58
C PRO A 27 -7.63 -1.14 -0.46
N GLY A 28 -6.55 -0.83 0.24
CA GLY A 28 -6.20 -1.52 1.47
C GLY A 28 -6.76 -0.78 2.68
N LYS A 29 -6.89 -1.46 3.80
CA LYS A 29 -7.37 -0.86 5.04
C LYS A 29 -6.30 -0.90 6.11
N LEU A 30 -6.20 0.20 6.85
CA LEU A 30 -5.38 0.28 8.04
C LEU A 30 -6.16 -0.22 9.24
N ALA A 31 -5.52 -1.04 10.08
CA ALA A 31 -6.05 -1.43 11.37
C ALA A 31 -5.25 -0.69 12.44
N GLY A 32 -5.90 0.21 13.16
CA GLY A 32 -5.26 0.97 14.22
C GLY A 32 -5.01 0.10 15.45
N SER A 33 -3.84 0.24 16.07
CA SER A 33 -3.49 -0.51 17.27
C SER A 33 -3.09 0.39 18.45
N GLY A 34 -3.05 1.71 18.25
CA GLY A 34 -2.73 2.63 19.34
C GLY A 34 -3.83 2.68 20.40
N PRO A 35 -3.47 2.87 21.69
CA PRO A 35 -4.49 2.92 22.75
C PRO A 35 -5.36 4.16 22.71
N ALA A 36 -4.87 5.28 22.15
CA ALA A 36 -5.69 6.48 22.01
C ALA A 36 -6.71 6.30 20.88
N THR A 37 -7.86 6.95 21.03
CA THR A 37 -8.96 6.84 20.06
C THR A 37 -9.44 8.21 19.61
N LEU A 38 -10.02 8.24 18.41
CA LEU A 38 -10.72 9.39 17.86
C LEU A 38 -12.07 8.90 17.35
N ASN A 39 -13.16 9.41 17.90
CA ASN A 39 -14.52 8.97 17.57
C ASN A 39 -14.69 7.45 17.70
N GLY A 40 -14.09 6.87 18.73
CA GLY A 40 -14.14 5.43 18.98
C GLY A 40 -13.22 4.59 18.12
N LYS A 41 -12.42 5.20 17.24
CA LYS A 41 -11.49 4.48 16.37
C LYS A 41 -10.05 4.65 16.87
N LYS A 42 -9.32 3.55 16.96
CA LYS A 42 -7.94 3.58 17.44
C LYS A 42 -7.04 4.30 16.45
N LEU A 43 -6.04 5.02 16.98
CA LEU A 43 -5.03 5.66 16.12
C LEU A 43 -4.11 4.61 15.51
N CYS A 44 -3.70 4.84 14.27
CA CYS A 44 -2.68 4.02 13.63
C CYS A 44 -1.30 4.44 14.11
N VAL A 45 -0.44 3.48 14.42
CA VAL A 45 0.90 3.72 14.94
C VAL A 45 1.93 2.97 14.11
N ASP A 46 3.20 3.29 14.35
CA ASP A 46 4.33 2.67 13.66
C ASP A 46 4.24 1.14 13.71
N GLY A 47 4.31 0.52 12.57
CA GLY A 47 4.14 -0.92 12.39
C GLY A 47 2.78 -1.32 11.83
N ASP A 48 1.74 -0.51 11.99
CA ASP A 48 0.41 -0.83 11.46
C ASP A 48 0.39 -0.86 9.94
N GLU A 49 1.23 -0.03 9.29
CA GLU A 49 1.34 -0.02 7.84
C GLU A 49 1.84 -1.36 7.27
N SER A 50 2.66 -2.10 8.02
CA SER A 50 3.21 -3.36 7.56
C SER A 50 2.17 -4.48 7.47
N LYS A 51 1.01 -4.28 8.06
CA LYS A 51 -0.08 -5.25 8.04
C LYS A 51 -1.04 -5.03 6.87
N VAL A 52 -0.85 -3.96 6.09
CA VAL A 52 -1.70 -3.70 4.92
C VAL A 52 -1.30 -4.64 3.81
N GLU A 53 -2.23 -5.50 3.42
CA GLU A 53 -2.05 -6.45 2.32
C GLU A 53 -3.32 -6.49 1.49
N VAL A 54 -3.17 -6.41 0.18
CA VAL A 54 -4.30 -6.50 -0.77
C VAL A 54 -3.98 -7.61 -1.76
N PRO A 55 -4.39 -8.86 -1.45
CA PRO A 55 -4.11 -10.00 -2.31
C PRO A 55 -5.06 -10.05 -3.51
N GLY A 56 -4.71 -10.87 -4.49
CA GLY A 56 -5.57 -11.14 -5.64
C GLY A 56 -5.71 -9.98 -6.61
N CYS A 57 -4.75 -9.06 -6.66
CA CYS A 57 -4.74 -8.00 -7.65
C CYS A 57 -4.11 -8.50 -8.94
N MET A 58 -4.76 -8.22 -10.08
CA MET A 58 -4.26 -8.60 -11.40
C MET A 58 -3.25 -7.57 -11.90
N TYR A 59 -2.28 -8.06 -12.68
CA TYR A 59 -1.32 -7.16 -13.32
C TYR A 59 -0.95 -7.67 -14.71
N THR A 60 -0.50 -6.75 -15.55
CA THR A 60 0.07 -7.04 -16.86
C THR A 60 1.25 -6.13 -17.12
N THR A 61 2.10 -6.52 -18.06
CA THR A 61 3.16 -5.65 -18.59
C THR A 61 3.06 -5.64 -20.11
N PRO A 62 3.73 -4.73 -20.81
CA PRO A 62 3.73 -4.75 -22.27
C PRO A 62 4.22 -6.07 -22.85
N GLN A 63 5.21 -6.69 -22.22
CA GLN A 63 5.76 -7.98 -22.68
C GLN A 63 4.91 -9.16 -22.20
N TYR A 64 4.43 -9.12 -20.97
CA TYR A 64 3.65 -10.20 -20.36
C TYR A 64 2.19 -9.78 -20.28
N SER A 65 1.47 -9.92 -21.40
CA SER A 65 0.12 -9.39 -21.55
C SER A 65 -0.98 -10.34 -21.07
N ILE A 66 -0.65 -11.61 -20.79
CA ILE A 66 -1.58 -12.53 -20.14
C ILE A 66 -1.54 -12.23 -18.63
N PRO A 67 -2.67 -11.81 -18.01
CA PRO A 67 -2.63 -11.32 -16.64
C PRO A 67 -2.12 -12.35 -15.63
N GLY A 68 -1.32 -11.84 -14.67
CA GLY A 68 -0.97 -12.56 -13.46
C GLY A 68 -1.64 -11.93 -12.25
N THR A 69 -1.31 -12.42 -11.08
CA THR A 69 -1.84 -11.90 -9.81
C THR A 69 -0.73 -11.70 -8.79
N GLY A 70 -1.01 -10.83 -7.83
CA GLY A 70 -0.08 -10.58 -6.75
C GLY A 70 -0.74 -9.82 -5.60
N THR A 71 0.06 -9.45 -4.62
CA THR A 71 -0.37 -8.78 -3.41
C THR A 71 0.25 -7.39 -3.34
N LEU A 72 -0.59 -6.38 -3.12
CA LEU A 72 -0.14 -5.02 -2.86
C LEU A 72 0.22 -4.86 -1.39
N LYS A 73 1.35 -4.21 -1.12
CA LYS A 73 1.83 -3.91 0.23
C LYS A 73 2.45 -2.54 0.28
N ILE A 74 2.57 -1.98 1.48
CA ILE A 74 3.35 -0.77 1.71
C ILE A 74 4.79 -1.18 1.97
N ALA A 75 5.71 -0.72 1.13
CA ALA A 75 7.12 -1.03 1.29
C ALA A 75 7.80 -0.10 2.29
N LYS A 76 7.49 1.20 2.22
CA LYS A 76 8.12 2.21 3.05
C LYS A 76 7.25 3.46 3.13
N LEU A 77 7.16 4.05 4.31
CA LEU A 77 6.48 5.32 4.52
C LEU A 77 7.42 6.48 4.15
N ALA A 78 6.85 7.57 3.65
CA ALA A 78 7.58 8.82 3.49
C ALA A 78 7.84 9.46 4.86
N ALA A 79 8.81 10.38 4.91
CA ALA A 79 9.18 11.05 6.16
C ALA A 79 8.00 11.80 6.79
N ASN A 80 7.06 12.28 5.99
CA ASN A 80 5.88 13.01 6.48
C ASN A 80 4.68 12.10 6.79
N GLN A 81 4.84 10.79 6.74
CA GLN A 81 3.78 9.82 7.03
C GLN A 81 3.95 9.12 8.38
N LYS A 82 4.97 9.47 9.11
CA LYS A 82 5.18 9.01 10.49
C LYS A 82 5.55 10.21 11.34
N ALA A 83 4.87 10.38 12.46
CA ALA A 83 5.14 11.49 13.36
C ALA A 83 6.54 11.37 13.97
N LYS A 84 7.13 12.49 14.30
CA LYS A 84 8.43 12.54 14.98
C LYS A 84 8.26 12.77 16.49
N LYS A 85 7.15 13.35 16.89
CA LYS A 85 6.90 13.73 18.30
C LYS A 85 5.60 13.17 18.85
N THR A 86 4.55 13.07 18.03
CA THR A 86 3.24 12.62 18.50
C THR A 86 3.23 11.10 18.69
N GLN A 87 2.92 10.65 19.89
CA GLN A 87 2.95 9.24 20.27
C GLN A 87 1.69 8.82 21.00
N THR A 88 1.38 7.53 20.93
CA THR A 88 0.40 6.90 21.80
C THR A 88 0.86 5.46 22.08
N GLY A 89 0.78 5.04 23.35
CA GLY A 89 1.25 3.72 23.74
C GLY A 89 2.74 3.50 23.52
N GLY A 90 3.56 4.57 23.53
CA GLY A 90 5.00 4.48 23.29
C GLY A 90 5.40 4.35 21.83
N LYS A 91 4.46 4.46 20.89
CA LYS A 91 4.73 4.38 19.46
C LYS A 91 4.31 5.65 18.75
N LEU A 92 5.10 6.05 17.75
CA LEU A 92 4.78 7.22 16.94
C LEU A 92 3.54 6.95 16.09
N VAL A 93 2.67 7.95 15.97
CA VAL A 93 1.44 7.81 15.15
C VAL A 93 1.75 7.94 13.68
N LEU A 94 0.92 7.32 12.85
CA LEU A 94 1.00 7.45 11.40
C LEU A 94 0.21 8.67 10.95
N LEU A 95 0.73 9.34 9.92
CA LEU A 95 0.16 10.55 9.36
C LEU A 95 -0.23 10.32 7.91
N LYS A 96 -1.21 11.09 7.44
CA LYS A 96 -1.61 11.02 6.03
C LYS A 96 -0.45 11.36 5.09
N GLY A 97 0.26 12.46 5.34
CA GLY A 97 1.39 12.89 4.50
C GLY A 97 1.05 12.96 3.03
N LEU A 98 2.03 12.62 2.17
CA LEU A 98 1.85 12.63 0.72
C LEU A 98 1.79 11.21 0.17
N LEU A 99 2.92 10.65 -0.28
CA LEU A 99 2.96 9.35 -0.95
C LEU A 99 3.86 8.37 -0.20
N PHE A 100 3.37 7.15 -0.02
CA PHE A 100 4.23 6.06 0.44
C PHE A 100 4.78 5.27 -0.74
N THR A 101 5.88 4.55 -0.52
CA THR A 101 6.40 3.61 -1.49
C THR A 101 5.66 2.30 -1.35
N ALA A 102 5.08 1.83 -2.45
CA ALA A 102 4.34 0.57 -2.49
C ALA A 102 5.16 -0.51 -3.17
N LYS A 103 4.83 -1.77 -2.88
CA LYS A 103 5.36 -2.91 -3.60
C LYS A 103 4.23 -3.85 -4.00
N PHE A 104 4.42 -4.50 -5.13
CA PHE A 104 3.52 -5.53 -5.63
C PHE A 104 4.31 -6.84 -5.69
N GLU A 105 3.97 -7.77 -4.83
CA GLU A 105 4.61 -9.09 -4.78
C GLU A 105 3.85 -10.05 -5.68
N VAL A 106 4.51 -10.52 -6.73
CA VAL A 106 3.91 -11.43 -7.70
C VAL A 106 3.69 -12.80 -7.05
N GLN A 107 2.46 -13.31 -7.16
CA GLN A 107 2.11 -14.64 -6.67
C GLN A 107 1.94 -15.62 -7.81
N SER A 108 1.19 -15.22 -8.86
CA SER A 108 1.05 -15.99 -10.09
C SER A 108 1.54 -15.12 -11.24
N PRO A 109 2.68 -15.43 -11.86
CA PRO A 109 3.28 -14.54 -12.85
C PRO A 109 2.38 -14.29 -14.06
N ALA A 110 2.37 -13.05 -14.55
CA ALA A 110 1.86 -12.76 -15.89
C ALA A 110 2.69 -13.50 -16.92
N LYS A 111 2.14 -13.69 -18.11
CA LYS A 111 2.78 -14.51 -19.13
C LYS A 111 2.82 -13.80 -20.47
N GLN A 112 3.86 -14.09 -21.22
CA GLN A 112 4.00 -13.66 -22.59
C GLN A 112 3.35 -14.69 -23.51
N PRO A 113 2.45 -14.27 -24.45
CA PRO A 113 1.92 -15.21 -25.44
C PRO A 113 3.05 -15.80 -26.27
N PRO A 114 3.03 -17.11 -26.55
CA PRO A 114 4.07 -17.72 -27.37
C PRO A 114 4.00 -17.20 -28.80
N PRO A 115 5.15 -16.99 -29.46
CA PRO A 115 5.17 -16.56 -30.88
C PRO A 115 4.71 -17.61 -31.86
N GLY A 116 4.45 -18.84 -31.39
CA GLY A 116 4.01 -19.98 -32.19
C GLY A 116 3.50 -21.08 -31.28
N PRO A 117 3.52 -22.36 -31.71
CA PRO A 117 3.15 -23.47 -30.85
C PRO A 117 4.07 -23.49 -29.63
N GLY A 118 3.49 -23.66 -28.45
CA GLY A 118 4.26 -23.73 -27.22
C GLY A 118 3.51 -23.17 -26.07
N SER A 119 4.14 -23.22 -24.89
CA SER A 119 3.56 -22.69 -23.68
C SER A 119 3.89 -21.20 -23.49
N PRO A 120 2.99 -20.41 -22.88
CA PRO A 120 3.31 -19.04 -22.52
C PRO A 120 4.53 -18.95 -21.61
N ILE A 121 5.29 -17.88 -21.76
CA ILE A 121 6.51 -17.66 -20.99
C ILE A 121 6.19 -16.80 -19.77
N PRO A 122 6.46 -17.27 -18.53
CA PRO A 122 6.16 -16.50 -17.34
C PRO A 122 7.11 -15.34 -17.13
N ASP A 123 6.59 -14.27 -16.52
CA ASP A 123 7.36 -13.12 -16.09
C ASP A 123 8.34 -13.54 -14.99
N PRO A 124 9.65 -13.31 -15.17
CA PRO A 124 10.63 -13.67 -14.15
C PRO A 124 10.70 -12.68 -12.99
N THR A 125 10.09 -11.51 -13.11
CA THR A 125 10.10 -10.51 -12.05
C THR A 125 9.18 -10.94 -10.92
N THR A 126 9.70 -10.91 -9.69
CA THR A 126 8.96 -11.33 -8.51
C THR A 126 8.32 -10.19 -7.75
N GLN A 127 8.76 -8.95 -8.01
CA GLN A 127 8.27 -7.79 -7.27
C GLN A 127 8.40 -6.53 -8.13
N TYR A 128 7.37 -5.69 -8.06
CA TYR A 128 7.37 -4.36 -8.70
C TYR A 128 7.20 -3.29 -7.65
N SER A 129 7.76 -2.10 -7.91
CA SER A 129 7.67 -0.95 -7.01
C SER A 129 6.74 0.11 -7.58
N GLY A 130 5.99 0.75 -6.71
CA GLY A 130 5.08 1.82 -7.06
C GLY A 130 4.86 2.75 -5.89
N GLN A 131 3.74 3.47 -5.91
CA GLN A 131 3.40 4.44 -4.90
C GLN A 131 1.93 4.36 -4.54
N GLY A 132 1.57 4.97 -3.43
CA GLY A 132 0.19 5.09 -3.02
C GLY A 132 0.02 6.23 -2.03
N MET A 133 -1.23 6.48 -1.64
CA MET A 133 -1.55 7.53 -0.70
C MET A 133 -2.58 7.03 0.31
N PHE A 134 -2.54 7.61 1.51
CA PHE A 134 -3.54 7.35 2.53
C PHE A 134 -4.73 8.28 2.35
N ILE A 135 -5.92 7.75 2.62
CA ILE A 135 -7.15 8.53 2.70
C ILE A 135 -7.70 8.36 4.11
N THR A 136 -7.93 9.47 4.80
CA THR A 136 -8.43 9.45 6.16
C THR A 136 -9.75 10.18 6.27
N THR A 137 -10.60 9.70 7.19
CA THR A 137 -11.82 10.39 7.59
C THR A 137 -11.57 11.38 8.73
N ASN A 138 -10.36 11.38 9.30
CA ASN A 138 -10.00 12.32 10.36
C ASN A 138 -9.65 13.68 9.73
N MET A 139 -10.51 14.66 9.99
CA MET A 139 -10.32 16.04 9.53
C MET A 139 -10.09 17.01 10.71
N LEU A 140 -9.84 16.48 11.91
CA LEU A 140 -9.77 17.28 13.14
C LEU A 140 -8.38 17.29 13.77
N PHE A 141 -7.77 16.13 13.98
CA PHE A 141 -6.53 16.02 14.72
C PHE A 141 -5.32 15.83 13.80
N LYS A 142 -4.30 16.64 14.05
CA LYS A 142 -3.01 16.56 13.37
C LYS A 142 -1.91 16.20 14.35
N GLY A 143 -0.90 15.46 13.87
CA GLY A 143 0.29 15.13 14.63
C GLY A 143 1.54 15.68 13.96
N VAL A 144 2.63 15.73 14.72
CA VAL A 144 3.93 16.19 14.23
C VAL A 144 5.04 15.19 14.54
#